data_23eb136a04bedec82e776e42017c4bfe
#
_entry.id   23eb136a04bedec82e776e42017c4bfe
#
_cell.length_a   1.000
_cell.length_b   1.000
_cell.length_c   1.000
_cell.angle_alpha   90.00
_cell.angle_beta   90.00
_cell.angle_gamma   90.00
#
_symmetry.space_group_name_H-M   'P 1'
#
loop_
_entity.id
_entity.type
_entity.pdbx_description
1 polymer ?
#
loop_
_entity_poly.entity_id
_entity_poly.type
_entity_poly.pdbx_seq_one_letter_code
_entity_poly.pdbx_strand_id
1 'polypeptide(L)'
;MKSKTIAACLIVFPLAVAAEPNRLLQEYEGGVIDASVATEAEIVDDLVALTPDNEALVWNDEKSRVLVVTLKSEGSFRNFIQGHDATSPSEDYVIWVTLAPKMQERCQVFLTDQPKADKTNLDLYLKQFLGLYPEWNYDMFVELWVPPESLFRPCVDPETHDTTCQLEFDDEVPEVAGIANYRTFYENLYFKSFRYPPGVPWTGLGYTYNWGGPSNGGTEQGASEFILSPGTPYSVARAVPTMEYCQPSP
;
A
#
# COMPACT_ATOMS: atom_id res chain seq x y z
N MET A 1 4.13 -39.81 -67.76
CA MET A 1 3.83 -38.63 -66.96
C MET A 1 4.20 -38.97 -65.51
N LYS A 2 5.26 -38.37 -64.93
CA LYS A 2 5.66 -38.61 -63.53
C LYS A 2 5.16 -37.46 -62.71
N SER A 3 4.20 -37.71 -61.79
CA SER A 3 3.66 -36.76 -60.84
C SER A 3 4.73 -36.52 -59.76
N LYS A 4 5.11 -35.25 -59.53
CA LYS A 4 5.96 -34.83 -58.42
C LYS A 4 5.07 -34.35 -57.31
N THR A 5 5.02 -35.10 -56.20
CA THR A 5 4.40 -34.68 -54.94
C THR A 5 5.32 -33.73 -54.22
N ILE A 6 4.90 -32.47 -54.02
CA ILE A 6 5.63 -31.50 -53.21
C ILE A 6 5.12 -31.65 -51.79
N ALA A 7 5.99 -32.09 -50.87
CA ALA A 7 5.72 -32.12 -49.45
C ALA A 7 5.93 -30.70 -48.89
N ALA A 8 4.88 -30.04 -48.40
CA ALA A 8 4.98 -28.79 -47.66
C ALA A 8 5.39 -29.08 -46.21
N CYS A 9 6.57 -28.66 -45.86
CA CYS A 9 7.05 -28.71 -44.49
C CYS A 9 6.49 -27.53 -43.69
N LEU A 10 5.50 -27.77 -42.83
CA LEU A 10 4.98 -26.79 -41.87
C LEU A 10 6.02 -26.61 -40.76
N ILE A 11 6.72 -25.46 -40.79
CA ILE A 11 7.60 -25.04 -39.70
C ILE A 11 6.68 -24.44 -38.62
N VAL A 12 6.41 -25.21 -37.58
CA VAL A 12 5.76 -24.70 -36.36
C VAL A 12 6.83 -23.99 -35.56
N PHE A 13 6.79 -22.65 -35.53
CA PHE A 13 7.59 -21.87 -34.58
C PHE A 13 6.98 -22.05 -33.21
N PRO A 14 7.75 -22.45 -32.19
CA PRO A 14 7.26 -22.40 -30.83
C PRO A 14 7.11 -20.92 -30.45
N LEU A 15 5.89 -20.52 -30.14
CA LEU A 15 5.61 -19.27 -29.46
C LEU A 15 6.36 -19.34 -28.12
N ALA A 16 7.46 -18.63 -28.02
CA ALA A 16 8.20 -18.48 -26.78
C ALA A 16 7.29 -17.76 -25.78
N VAL A 17 6.86 -18.48 -24.76
CA VAL A 17 6.25 -17.90 -23.54
C VAL A 17 7.36 -17.22 -22.77
N ALA A 18 7.70 -15.99 -23.16
CA ALA A 18 8.56 -15.10 -22.42
C ALA A 18 7.72 -13.91 -21.98
N ALA A 19 6.76 -14.12 -21.08
CA ALA A 19 5.74 -13.09 -20.84
C ALA A 19 5.45 -12.75 -19.37
N GLU A 20 5.91 -13.50 -18.38
CA GLU A 20 5.46 -13.22 -17.01
C GLU A 20 6.06 -11.96 -16.36
N PRO A 21 7.37 -11.69 -16.39
CA PRO A 21 7.91 -10.46 -15.80
C PRO A 21 7.42 -9.19 -16.46
N ASN A 22 7.25 -9.21 -17.79
CA ASN A 22 6.77 -8.06 -18.55
C ASN A 22 5.29 -7.75 -18.27
N ARG A 23 4.48 -8.77 -18.02
CA ARG A 23 3.06 -8.60 -17.69
C ARG A 23 2.87 -7.92 -16.34
N LEU A 24 3.57 -8.33 -15.29
CA LEU A 24 3.47 -7.73 -13.96
C LEU A 24 3.88 -6.24 -13.97
N LEU A 25 4.95 -5.92 -14.69
CA LEU A 25 5.36 -4.52 -14.86
C LEU A 25 4.33 -3.71 -15.62
N GLN A 26 3.72 -4.25 -16.68
CA GLN A 26 2.65 -3.59 -17.43
C GLN A 26 1.40 -3.35 -16.57
N GLU A 27 1.00 -4.32 -15.74
CA GLU A 27 -0.10 -4.16 -14.80
C GLU A 27 0.21 -3.07 -13.77
N TYR A 28 1.42 -3.05 -13.23
CA TYR A 28 1.86 -2.01 -12.31
C TYR A 28 1.90 -0.62 -12.95
N GLU A 29 2.51 -0.49 -14.14
CA GLU A 29 2.57 0.77 -14.90
C GLU A 29 1.17 1.26 -15.28
N GLY A 30 0.26 0.33 -15.62
CA GLY A 30 -1.15 0.62 -15.84
C GLY A 30 -1.80 1.24 -14.60
N GLY A 31 -1.57 0.67 -13.42
CA GLY A 31 -2.04 1.21 -12.15
C GLY A 31 -1.45 2.59 -11.81
N VAL A 32 -0.16 2.83 -12.12
CA VAL A 32 0.46 4.16 -11.95
C VAL A 32 -0.21 5.20 -12.86
N ILE A 33 -0.52 4.83 -14.09
CA ILE A 33 -1.20 5.74 -15.05
C ILE A 33 -2.62 6.03 -14.58
N ASP A 34 -3.35 5.01 -14.20
CA ASP A 34 -4.74 5.10 -13.76
C ASP A 34 -4.86 5.97 -12.50
N ALA A 35 -4.11 5.66 -11.46
CA ALA A 35 -4.09 6.43 -10.20
C ALA A 35 -3.63 7.90 -10.36
N SER A 36 -3.04 8.27 -11.51
CA SER A 36 -2.58 9.65 -11.73
C SER A 36 -3.70 10.66 -11.94
N VAL A 37 -4.92 10.21 -12.21
CA VAL A 37 -6.11 11.05 -12.40
C VAL A 37 -7.28 10.40 -11.68
N ALA A 38 -7.50 10.79 -10.43
CA ALA A 38 -8.64 10.32 -9.66
C ALA A 38 -9.97 10.94 -10.17
N THR A 39 -11.05 10.18 -10.06
CA THR A 39 -12.41 10.57 -10.48
C THR A 39 -13.42 10.38 -9.36
N GLU A 40 -14.59 11.00 -9.45
CA GLU A 40 -15.69 10.83 -8.48
C GLU A 40 -16.12 9.37 -8.30
N ALA A 41 -15.97 8.52 -9.32
CA ALA A 41 -16.34 7.11 -9.25
C ALA A 41 -15.38 6.27 -8.39
N GLU A 42 -14.21 6.80 -8.06
CA GLU A 42 -13.19 6.15 -7.24
C GLU A 42 -13.22 6.60 -5.78
N ILE A 43 -14.05 7.61 -5.46
CA ILE A 43 -14.32 7.98 -4.07
C ILE A 43 -15.05 6.83 -3.38
N VAL A 44 -14.52 6.40 -2.24
CA VAL A 44 -15.14 5.37 -1.39
C VAL A 44 -15.71 6.00 -0.14
N ASP A 45 -16.66 5.32 0.51
CA ASP A 45 -17.33 5.74 1.73
C ASP A 45 -17.10 4.77 2.91
N ASP A 46 -16.15 3.86 2.75
CA ASP A 46 -15.82 2.78 3.69
C ASP A 46 -14.38 2.82 4.21
N LEU A 47 -13.69 3.97 4.09
CA LEU A 47 -12.40 4.17 4.74
C LEU A 47 -12.54 3.99 6.26
N VAL A 48 -11.47 3.53 6.90
CA VAL A 48 -11.51 3.32 8.34
C VAL A 48 -11.35 4.65 9.08
N ALA A 49 -12.40 5.08 9.80
CA ALA A 49 -12.34 6.24 10.67
C ALA A 49 -11.57 5.92 11.97
N LEU A 50 -10.70 6.86 12.39
CA LEU A 50 -9.94 6.73 13.64
C LEU A 50 -10.72 7.31 14.83
N THR A 51 -11.88 6.74 15.11
CA THR A 51 -12.75 7.18 16.23
C THR A 51 -12.73 6.15 17.36
N PRO A 52 -12.92 6.58 18.63
CA PRO A 52 -12.83 5.69 19.79
C PRO A 52 -13.86 4.55 19.82
N ASP A 53 -14.97 4.69 19.10
CA ASP A 53 -16.05 3.72 18.97
C ASP A 53 -15.88 2.77 17.78
N ASN A 54 -14.84 2.96 16.94
CA ASN A 54 -14.57 2.07 15.83
C ASN A 54 -13.93 0.76 16.31
N GLU A 55 -14.70 -0.32 16.27
CA GLU A 55 -14.28 -1.67 16.70
C GLU A 55 -13.18 -2.29 15.79
N ALA A 56 -12.92 -1.72 14.62
CA ALA A 56 -11.82 -2.16 13.76
C ALA A 56 -10.44 -1.75 14.28
N LEU A 57 -10.38 -0.83 15.25
CA LEU A 57 -9.14 -0.35 15.85
C LEU A 57 -8.73 -1.20 17.04
N VAL A 58 -7.44 -1.49 17.14
CA VAL A 58 -6.84 -2.05 18.35
C VAL A 58 -6.17 -0.94 19.13
N TRP A 59 -6.61 -0.75 20.36
CA TRP A 59 -6.09 0.25 21.28
C TRP A 59 -5.15 -0.40 22.31
N ASN A 60 -4.15 0.37 22.77
CA ASN A 60 -3.38 -0.02 23.94
C ASN A 60 -4.26 0.04 25.22
N ASP A 61 -3.76 -0.49 26.33
CA ASP A 61 -4.51 -0.58 27.60
C ASP A 61 -5.01 0.78 28.11
N GLU A 62 -4.23 1.85 27.90
CA GLU A 62 -4.58 3.22 28.29
C GLU A 62 -5.54 3.91 27.27
N LYS A 63 -5.86 3.27 26.16
CA LYS A 63 -6.65 3.83 25.04
C LYS A 63 -6.12 5.17 24.50
N SER A 64 -4.81 5.33 24.55
CA SER A 64 -4.10 6.54 24.08
C SER A 64 -3.36 6.32 22.77
N ARG A 65 -3.25 5.07 22.31
CA ARG A 65 -2.56 4.70 21.08
C ARG A 65 -3.32 3.63 20.31
N VAL A 66 -3.26 3.72 18.98
CA VAL A 66 -3.80 2.71 18.06
C VAL A 66 -2.66 1.88 17.46
N LEU A 67 -2.97 0.63 17.11
CA LEU A 67 -2.03 -0.28 16.48
C LEU A 67 -2.11 -0.14 14.96
N VAL A 68 -1.02 0.34 14.38
CA VAL A 68 -0.84 0.43 12.92
C VAL A 68 0.29 -0.47 12.46
N VAL A 69 0.38 -0.72 11.16
CA VAL A 69 1.42 -1.56 10.58
C VAL A 69 2.00 -0.92 9.32
N THR A 70 3.29 -1.11 9.11
CA THR A 70 3.99 -0.74 7.87
C THR A 70 4.76 -1.94 7.33
N LEU A 71 4.78 -2.10 6.01
CA LEU A 71 5.59 -3.10 5.33
C LEU A 71 6.95 -2.48 4.99
N LYS A 72 8.04 -3.11 5.39
CA LYS A 72 9.42 -2.62 5.22
C LYS A 72 10.37 -3.75 4.81
N SER A 73 11.54 -3.38 4.30
CA SER A 73 12.67 -4.30 4.28
C SER A 73 13.29 -4.41 5.68
N GLU A 74 13.90 -5.55 5.99
CA GLU A 74 14.66 -5.73 7.24
C GLU A 74 15.73 -4.64 7.42
N GLY A 75 16.39 -4.24 6.32
CA GLY A 75 17.38 -3.16 6.35
C GLY A 75 16.76 -1.81 6.70
N SER A 76 15.60 -1.48 6.12
CA SER A 76 14.88 -0.22 6.46
C SER A 76 14.39 -0.23 7.90
N PHE A 77 13.88 -1.34 8.40
CA PHE A 77 13.47 -1.47 9.79
C PHE A 77 14.64 -1.20 10.72
N ARG A 78 15.78 -1.88 10.53
CA ARG A 78 16.96 -1.75 11.38
C ARG A 78 17.57 -0.36 11.38
N ASN A 79 17.57 0.32 10.24
CA ASN A 79 18.25 1.60 10.09
C ASN A 79 17.37 2.81 10.47
N PHE A 80 16.04 2.70 10.37
CA PHE A 80 15.16 3.88 10.45
C PHE A 80 14.01 3.75 11.46
N ILE A 81 13.79 2.54 12.02
CA ILE A 81 12.70 2.33 12.99
C ILE A 81 13.24 1.72 14.29
N GLN A 82 14.05 0.67 14.18
CA GLN A 82 14.58 -0.04 15.36
C GLN A 82 15.48 0.88 16.20
N GLY A 83 15.16 1.02 17.47
CA GLY A 83 15.93 1.86 18.39
C GLY A 83 15.63 3.35 18.31
N HIS A 84 14.66 3.73 17.48
CA HIS A 84 14.08 5.08 17.47
C HIS A 84 12.75 5.07 18.25
N ASP A 85 12.39 6.19 18.83
CA ASP A 85 11.15 6.40 19.61
C ASP A 85 10.20 7.42 18.96
N ALA A 86 10.63 8.05 17.87
CA ALA A 86 9.85 8.99 17.09
C ALA A 86 10.20 8.94 15.61
N THR A 87 9.25 9.36 14.75
CA THR A 87 9.49 9.56 13.31
C THR A 87 10.50 10.70 13.10
N SER A 88 11.08 10.76 11.88
CA SER A 88 11.90 11.91 11.49
C SER A 88 11.11 13.23 11.68
N PRO A 89 11.75 14.31 12.15
CA PRO A 89 11.12 15.63 12.19
C PRO A 89 10.95 16.28 10.80
N SER A 90 11.53 15.68 9.74
CA SER A 90 11.41 16.17 8.37
C SER A 90 10.22 15.56 7.67
N GLU A 91 9.38 16.39 7.05
CA GLU A 91 8.25 15.96 6.21
C GLU A 91 8.66 15.19 4.94
N ASP A 92 9.95 15.17 4.60
CA ASP A 92 10.47 14.35 3.50
C ASP A 92 10.58 12.86 3.81
N TYR A 93 10.59 12.49 5.10
CA TYR A 93 10.81 11.11 5.58
C TYR A 93 9.66 10.62 6.47
N VAL A 94 8.46 10.64 5.91
CA VAL A 94 7.24 10.15 6.60
C VAL A 94 7.12 8.62 6.55
N ILE A 95 6.42 8.04 7.51
CA ILE A 95 6.11 6.61 7.54
C ILE A 95 4.65 6.41 7.14
N TRP A 96 4.45 5.67 6.05
CA TRP A 96 3.14 5.23 5.59
C TRP A 96 2.73 3.97 6.33
N VAL A 97 1.48 3.92 6.77
CA VAL A 97 0.93 2.82 7.58
C VAL A 97 -0.50 2.49 7.17
N THR A 98 -0.91 1.28 7.50
CA THR A 98 -2.29 0.82 7.48
C THR A 98 -2.67 0.29 8.87
N LEU A 99 -3.91 -0.15 9.08
CA LEU A 99 -4.31 -0.74 10.35
C LEU A 99 -3.80 -2.18 10.46
N ALA A 100 -3.12 -2.49 11.58
CA ALA A 100 -2.53 -3.80 11.82
C ALA A 100 -3.54 -4.95 11.76
N PRO A 101 -4.70 -4.92 12.45
CA PRO A 101 -5.66 -6.02 12.43
C PRO A 101 -6.19 -6.30 11.01
N LYS A 102 -6.54 -5.26 10.28
CA LYS A 102 -7.08 -5.40 8.92
C LYS A 102 -6.07 -5.97 7.95
N MET A 103 -4.81 -5.56 8.05
CA MET A 103 -3.75 -6.10 7.20
C MET A 103 -3.46 -7.56 7.50
N GLN A 104 -3.43 -7.94 8.79
CA GLN A 104 -3.24 -9.33 9.19
C GLN A 104 -4.38 -10.22 8.72
N GLU A 105 -5.63 -9.80 8.94
CA GLU A 105 -6.83 -10.48 8.48
C GLU A 105 -6.80 -10.70 6.96
N ARG A 106 -6.44 -9.66 6.21
CA ARG A 106 -6.37 -9.71 4.74
C ARG A 106 -5.36 -10.74 4.23
N CYS A 107 -4.16 -10.78 4.78
CA CYS A 107 -3.16 -11.72 4.32
C CYS A 107 -3.40 -13.16 4.85
N GLN A 108 -4.07 -13.33 5.98
CA GLN A 108 -4.53 -14.65 6.45
C GLN A 108 -5.60 -15.23 5.51
N VAL A 109 -6.54 -14.42 5.06
CA VAL A 109 -7.54 -14.83 4.05
C VAL A 109 -6.83 -15.27 2.76
N PHE A 110 -5.85 -14.50 2.26
CA PHE A 110 -5.08 -14.88 1.09
C PHE A 110 -4.41 -16.26 1.24
N LEU A 111 -3.75 -16.52 2.37
CA LEU A 111 -3.09 -17.82 2.61
C LEU A 111 -4.11 -18.97 2.78
N THR A 112 -5.30 -18.68 3.29
CA THR A 112 -6.39 -19.67 3.41
C THR A 112 -6.94 -20.04 2.02
N ASP A 113 -7.16 -19.05 1.16
CA ASP A 113 -7.68 -19.25 -0.19
C ASP A 113 -6.61 -19.82 -1.13
N GLN A 114 -5.34 -19.60 -0.84
CA GLN A 114 -4.20 -20.06 -1.61
C GLN A 114 -3.25 -20.94 -0.75
N PRO A 115 -3.68 -22.15 -0.33
CA PRO A 115 -2.92 -22.96 0.64
C PRO A 115 -1.57 -23.47 0.12
N LYS A 116 -1.28 -23.28 -1.15
CA LYS A 116 0.02 -23.62 -1.78
C LYS A 116 0.89 -22.38 -2.03
N ALA A 117 0.42 -21.20 -1.65
CA ALA A 117 1.19 -19.97 -1.81
C ALA A 117 2.44 -20.01 -0.94
N ASP A 118 3.57 -19.72 -1.52
CA ASP A 118 4.85 -19.54 -0.83
C ASP A 118 5.09 -18.04 -0.51
N LYS A 119 6.25 -17.74 0.06
CA LYS A 119 6.66 -16.38 0.38
C LYS A 119 6.61 -15.46 -0.85
N THR A 120 6.99 -15.93 -2.02
CA THR A 120 7.03 -15.13 -3.26
C THR A 120 5.61 -14.73 -3.69
N ASN A 121 4.66 -15.66 -3.60
CA ASN A 121 3.25 -15.39 -3.90
C ASN A 121 2.66 -14.39 -2.91
N LEU A 122 2.94 -14.57 -1.60
CA LEU A 122 2.46 -13.66 -0.56
C LEU A 122 3.07 -12.27 -0.73
N ASP A 123 4.38 -12.15 -0.92
CA ASP A 123 5.05 -10.86 -1.09
C ASP A 123 4.53 -10.11 -2.33
N LEU A 124 4.26 -10.81 -3.43
CA LEU A 124 3.63 -10.21 -4.61
C LEU A 124 2.22 -9.71 -4.30
N TYR A 125 1.40 -10.54 -3.68
CA TYR A 125 0.04 -10.17 -3.29
C TYR A 125 0.02 -8.92 -2.38
N LEU A 126 0.91 -8.86 -1.39
CA LEU A 126 1.03 -7.72 -0.49
C LEU A 126 1.45 -6.44 -1.24
N LYS A 127 2.39 -6.56 -2.16
CA LYS A 127 2.82 -5.43 -3.01
C LYS A 127 1.69 -4.96 -3.92
N GLN A 128 0.93 -5.88 -4.51
CA GLN A 128 -0.24 -5.55 -5.31
C GLN A 128 -1.27 -4.78 -4.50
N PHE A 129 -1.64 -5.31 -3.34
CA PHE A 129 -2.67 -4.74 -2.47
C PHE A 129 -2.26 -3.38 -1.87
N LEU A 130 -0.98 -3.17 -1.62
CA LEU A 130 -0.44 -1.94 -1.01
C LEU A 130 0.11 -0.92 -2.04
N GLY A 131 -0.07 -1.14 -3.35
CA GLY A 131 0.40 -0.22 -4.37
C GLY A 131 1.92 -0.15 -4.52
N LEU A 132 2.64 -1.20 -4.14
CA LEU A 132 4.11 -1.20 -4.13
C LEU A 132 4.70 -1.76 -5.42
N TYR A 133 5.86 -1.21 -5.82
CA TYR A 133 6.58 -1.68 -7.00
C TYR A 133 7.01 -3.15 -6.85
N PRO A 134 6.76 -4.01 -7.85
CA PRO A 134 6.99 -5.45 -7.73
C PRO A 134 8.44 -5.83 -7.45
N GLU A 135 9.43 -5.02 -7.85
CA GLU A 135 10.84 -5.31 -7.64
C GLU A 135 11.40 -4.78 -6.31
N TRP A 136 10.63 -3.97 -5.55
CA TRP A 136 11.08 -3.54 -4.24
C TRP A 136 11.15 -4.72 -3.26
N ASN A 137 12.19 -4.73 -2.42
CA ASN A 137 12.32 -5.76 -1.40
C ASN A 137 11.63 -5.31 -0.10
N TYR A 138 10.42 -5.82 0.13
CA TYR A 138 9.67 -5.65 1.36
C TYR A 138 9.37 -7.04 1.92
N ASP A 139 9.83 -7.34 3.13
CA ASP A 139 9.83 -8.68 3.68
C ASP A 139 9.48 -8.77 5.17
N MET A 140 9.19 -7.61 5.79
CA MET A 140 8.83 -7.51 7.20
C MET A 140 7.61 -6.62 7.41
N PHE A 141 6.70 -7.06 8.27
CA PHE A 141 5.72 -6.18 8.89
C PHE A 141 6.24 -5.65 10.22
N VAL A 142 6.06 -4.34 10.41
CA VAL A 142 6.41 -3.65 11.65
C VAL A 142 5.14 -3.01 12.21
N GLU A 143 4.69 -3.50 13.35
CA GLU A 143 3.55 -2.94 14.09
C GLU A 143 4.02 -1.86 15.04
N LEU A 144 3.31 -0.75 15.03
CA LEU A 144 3.62 0.45 15.82
C LEU A 144 2.40 0.87 16.64
N TRP A 145 2.62 1.18 17.91
CA TRP A 145 1.68 1.92 18.74
C TRP A 145 1.90 3.42 18.55
N VAL A 146 0.88 4.11 18.07
CA VAL A 146 0.96 5.55 17.74
C VAL A 146 -0.24 6.33 18.29
N PRO A 147 -0.09 7.60 18.66
CA PRO A 147 -1.24 8.45 18.99
C PRO A 147 -2.11 8.67 17.74
N PRO A 148 -3.44 8.46 17.80
CA PRO A 148 -4.29 8.59 16.62
C PRO A 148 -4.30 10.01 16.04
N GLU A 149 -4.15 11.04 16.88
CA GLU A 149 -4.05 12.44 16.46
C GLU A 149 -2.79 12.78 15.66
N SER A 150 -1.83 11.86 15.64
CA SER A 150 -0.60 11.98 14.83
C SER A 150 -0.69 11.27 13.50
N LEU A 151 -1.85 10.73 13.17
CA LEU A 151 -2.15 10.12 11.88
C LEU A 151 -2.98 11.07 11.03
N PHE A 152 -2.67 11.15 9.76
CA PHE A 152 -3.50 11.85 8.77
C PHE A 152 -3.64 11.01 7.50
N ARG A 153 -4.72 11.21 6.75
CA ARG A 153 -4.89 10.60 5.44
C ARG A 153 -4.09 11.35 4.38
N PRO A 154 -3.43 10.66 3.47
CA PRO A 154 -2.75 11.28 2.34
C PRO A 154 -3.75 11.66 1.22
N CYS A 155 -4.71 12.51 1.52
CA CYS A 155 -5.69 13.05 0.56
C CYS A 155 -5.89 14.56 0.79
N VAL A 156 -6.71 15.22 0.00
CA VAL A 156 -6.86 16.68 0.05
C VAL A 156 -7.51 17.17 1.35
N ASP A 157 -8.33 16.34 1.99
CA ASP A 157 -8.93 16.48 3.32
C ASP A 157 -8.33 15.45 4.30
N PRO A 158 -7.17 15.76 4.91
CA PRO A 158 -6.33 14.79 5.64
C PRO A 158 -6.91 14.30 6.97
N GLU A 159 -8.09 14.73 7.33
CA GLU A 159 -8.71 14.32 8.58
C GLU A 159 -9.03 12.81 8.59
N THR A 160 -9.22 12.23 9.77
CA THR A 160 -9.32 10.78 9.95
C THR A 160 -10.60 10.33 10.66
N HIS A 161 -11.56 11.23 10.87
CA HIS A 161 -12.76 10.96 11.68
C HIS A 161 -13.95 10.48 10.86
N ASP A 162 -13.92 10.67 9.55
CA ASP A 162 -14.91 10.18 8.60
C ASP A 162 -14.45 8.94 7.82
N THR A 163 -15.14 8.57 6.75
CA THR A 163 -14.92 7.36 5.98
C THR A 163 -14.70 7.61 4.49
N THR A 164 -14.38 8.84 4.10
CA THR A 164 -14.21 9.23 2.70
C THR A 164 -13.05 10.22 2.53
N CYS A 165 -12.67 10.50 1.30
CA CYS A 165 -11.78 11.59 0.91
C CYS A 165 -12.37 12.33 -0.28
N GLN A 166 -12.05 13.62 -0.41
CA GLN A 166 -12.48 14.46 -1.52
C GLN A 166 -11.45 14.47 -2.66
N LEU A 167 -11.84 15.03 -3.81
CA LEU A 167 -10.96 15.20 -4.98
C LEU A 167 -10.23 16.54 -4.98
N GLU A 168 -10.83 17.57 -4.42
CA GLU A 168 -10.33 18.93 -4.49
C GLU A 168 -10.19 19.51 -3.08
N PHE A 169 -9.20 20.36 -2.92
CA PHE A 169 -9.05 21.14 -1.70
C PHE A 169 -10.20 22.14 -1.55
N ASP A 170 -10.68 22.28 -0.34
CA ASP A 170 -11.53 23.40 0.02
C ASP A 170 -10.79 24.76 -0.08
N ASP A 171 -11.50 25.85 0.13
CA ASP A 171 -10.94 27.21 0.11
C ASP A 171 -9.81 27.38 1.13
N GLU A 172 -9.91 26.72 2.27
CA GLU A 172 -8.90 26.72 3.32
C GLU A 172 -8.00 25.49 3.20
N VAL A 173 -6.66 25.71 3.28
CA VAL A 173 -5.68 24.61 3.30
C VAL A 173 -5.69 23.98 4.68
N PRO A 174 -5.88 22.66 4.81
CA PRO A 174 -5.84 21.99 6.10
C PRO A 174 -4.48 22.14 6.81
N GLU A 175 -4.51 22.18 8.14
CA GLU A 175 -3.31 22.13 8.98
C GLU A 175 -3.05 20.71 9.46
N VAL A 176 -1.81 20.22 9.24
CA VAL A 176 -1.35 18.92 9.72
C VAL A 176 -0.10 19.11 10.56
N ALA A 177 -0.09 18.53 11.75
CA ALA A 177 1.02 18.66 12.68
C ALA A 177 2.35 18.21 12.06
N GLY A 178 3.39 19.05 12.15
CA GLY A 178 4.71 18.76 11.60
C GLY A 178 4.85 18.96 10.08
N ILE A 179 3.79 19.38 9.38
CA ILE A 179 3.81 19.74 7.96
C ILE A 179 3.72 21.26 7.82
N ALA A 180 4.68 21.86 7.15
CA ALA A 180 4.77 23.32 7.06
C ALA A 180 3.65 23.94 6.22
N ASN A 181 3.26 23.29 5.13
CA ASN A 181 2.13 23.65 4.27
C ASN A 181 1.56 22.39 3.63
N TYR A 182 0.36 21.99 4.01
CA TYR A 182 -0.20 20.72 3.59
C TYR A 182 -0.44 20.64 2.08
N ARG A 183 -0.92 21.71 1.43
CA ARG A 183 -1.08 21.73 -0.03
C ARG A 183 0.26 21.47 -0.76
N THR A 184 1.31 22.16 -0.34
CA THR A 184 2.66 21.94 -0.92
C THR A 184 3.16 20.52 -0.67
N PHE A 185 2.92 19.98 0.53
CA PHE A 185 3.26 18.59 0.86
C PHE A 185 2.52 17.60 -0.07
N TYR A 186 1.21 17.75 -0.23
CA TYR A 186 0.36 16.95 -1.11
C TYR A 186 0.82 17.03 -2.58
N GLU A 187 1.06 18.25 -3.09
CA GLU A 187 1.58 18.46 -4.44
C GLU A 187 2.94 17.79 -4.66
N ASN A 188 3.81 17.80 -3.64
CA ASN A 188 5.08 17.09 -3.66
C ASN A 188 4.91 15.56 -3.65
N LEU A 189 3.94 15.02 -2.90
CA LEU A 189 3.59 13.59 -2.95
C LEU A 189 3.14 13.22 -4.36
N TYR A 190 2.24 13.98 -4.97
CA TYR A 190 1.78 13.77 -6.34
C TYR A 190 2.95 13.79 -7.33
N PHE A 191 3.81 14.81 -7.26
CA PHE A 191 4.97 14.91 -8.11
C PHE A 191 5.93 13.72 -7.94
N LYS A 192 6.24 13.33 -6.71
CA LYS A 192 7.10 12.17 -6.40
C LYS A 192 6.49 10.86 -6.91
N SER A 193 5.18 10.67 -6.75
CA SER A 193 4.49 9.45 -7.16
C SER A 193 4.45 9.25 -8.67
N PHE A 194 4.29 10.31 -9.45
CA PHE A 194 4.05 10.17 -10.89
C PHE A 194 5.19 10.67 -11.79
N ARG A 195 6.21 11.32 -11.24
CA ARG A 195 7.33 11.90 -12.04
C ARG A 195 8.69 11.28 -11.73
N TYR A 196 8.81 10.48 -10.68
CA TYR A 196 10.03 9.73 -10.38
C TYR A 196 9.84 8.25 -10.72
N PRO A 197 10.67 7.66 -11.63
CA PRO A 197 10.63 6.23 -11.90
C PRO A 197 10.92 5.40 -10.63
N PRO A 198 10.25 4.26 -10.45
CA PRO A 198 9.28 3.63 -11.34
C PRO A 198 7.86 4.22 -11.26
N GLY A 199 7.61 5.24 -10.47
CA GLY A 199 6.29 5.74 -10.11
C GLY A 199 5.71 4.99 -8.91
N VAL A 200 4.60 5.49 -8.38
CA VAL A 200 3.80 4.84 -7.35
C VAL A 200 2.33 5.08 -7.66
N PRO A 201 1.47 4.05 -7.72
CA PRO A 201 0.05 4.24 -7.95
C PRO A 201 -0.63 4.75 -6.67
N TRP A 202 -0.44 6.02 -6.38
CA TRP A 202 -1.02 6.69 -5.23
C TRP A 202 -2.36 7.31 -5.60
N THR A 203 -3.44 6.89 -4.92
CA THR A 203 -4.79 7.34 -5.26
C THR A 203 -5.06 8.80 -4.86
N GLY A 204 -4.44 9.27 -3.78
CA GLY A 204 -4.83 10.53 -3.15
C GLY A 204 -6.24 10.52 -2.53
N LEU A 205 -6.85 9.33 -2.39
CA LEU A 205 -8.20 9.10 -1.90
C LEU A 205 -8.24 8.32 -0.58
N GLY A 206 -7.12 8.28 0.17
CA GLY A 206 -7.05 7.67 1.51
C GLY A 206 -6.97 6.15 1.54
N TYR A 207 -6.77 5.50 0.40
CA TYR A 207 -6.52 4.07 0.30
C TYR A 207 -5.38 3.75 -0.66
N THR A 208 -4.72 2.61 -0.45
CA THR A 208 -3.67 2.13 -1.35
C THR A 208 -4.26 1.62 -2.66
N TYR A 209 -3.58 1.83 -3.78
CA TYR A 209 -4.01 1.31 -5.08
C TYR A 209 -3.66 -0.17 -5.23
N ASN A 210 -4.67 -1.03 -5.30
CA ASN A 210 -4.51 -2.47 -5.53
C ASN A 210 -4.37 -2.77 -7.04
N TRP A 211 -3.15 -2.66 -7.57
CA TRP A 211 -2.90 -2.90 -9.00
C TRP A 211 -3.06 -4.37 -9.44
N GLY A 212 -3.16 -5.31 -8.49
CA GLY A 212 -3.49 -6.70 -8.78
C GLY A 212 -5.00 -6.98 -8.77
N GLY A 213 -5.83 -6.07 -8.25
CA GLY A 213 -7.27 -6.26 -8.09
C GLY A 213 -7.99 -6.55 -9.41
N PRO A 214 -7.91 -5.69 -10.43
CA PRO A 214 -8.61 -5.89 -11.70
C PRO A 214 -8.25 -7.21 -12.39
N SER A 215 -6.96 -7.57 -12.38
CA SER A 215 -6.47 -8.82 -12.98
C SER A 215 -6.99 -10.07 -12.26
N ASN A 216 -7.35 -9.95 -10.99
CA ASN A 216 -7.84 -11.04 -10.14
C ASN A 216 -9.37 -10.99 -9.92
N GLY A 217 -10.09 -10.16 -10.67
CA GLY A 217 -11.56 -10.00 -10.57
C GLY A 217 -12.02 -9.23 -9.33
N GLY A 218 -11.11 -8.47 -8.71
CA GLY A 218 -11.38 -7.56 -7.60
C GLY A 218 -11.41 -6.10 -8.02
N THR A 219 -11.36 -5.20 -7.04
CA THR A 219 -11.31 -3.75 -7.23
C THR A 219 -9.89 -3.21 -7.09
N GLU A 220 -9.70 -1.97 -7.52
CA GLU A 220 -8.47 -1.19 -7.35
C GLU A 220 -8.30 -0.66 -5.92
N GLN A 221 -9.36 -0.70 -5.13
CA GLN A 221 -9.32 -0.30 -3.73
C GLN A 221 -8.49 -1.28 -2.89
N GLY A 222 -7.45 -0.76 -2.24
CA GLY A 222 -6.61 -1.49 -1.30
C GLY A 222 -6.98 -1.23 0.16
N ALA A 223 -5.99 -1.02 1.01
CA ALA A 223 -6.17 -0.73 2.43
C ALA A 223 -6.38 0.77 2.67
N SER A 224 -7.21 1.14 3.65
CA SER A 224 -7.16 2.50 4.20
C SER A 224 -5.73 2.82 4.63
N GLU A 225 -5.18 3.94 4.16
CA GLU A 225 -3.81 4.31 4.42
C GLU A 225 -3.70 5.63 5.18
N PHE A 226 -2.64 5.72 5.95
CA PHE A 226 -2.34 6.88 6.77
C PHE A 226 -0.86 7.20 6.71
N ILE A 227 -0.53 8.43 7.06
CA ILE A 227 0.84 8.88 7.27
C ILE A 227 1.01 9.26 8.74
N LEU A 228 2.12 8.84 9.35
CA LEU A 228 2.58 9.35 10.64
C LEU A 228 3.19 10.74 10.46
N SER A 229 2.67 11.71 11.18
CA SER A 229 3.20 13.08 11.18
C SER A 229 4.70 13.11 11.55
N PRO A 230 5.47 14.06 11.01
CA PRO A 230 6.86 14.27 11.41
C PRO A 230 7.01 14.49 12.93
N GLY A 231 8.01 13.86 13.54
CA GLY A 231 8.27 13.96 14.98
C GLY A 231 7.28 13.17 15.86
N THR A 232 6.43 12.31 15.28
CA THR A 232 5.46 11.49 16.03
C THR A 232 6.17 10.47 16.92
N PRO A 233 5.90 10.43 18.24
CA PRO A 233 6.39 9.38 19.11
C PRO A 233 5.67 8.06 18.81
N TYR A 234 6.44 6.96 18.75
CA TYR A 234 5.89 5.62 18.58
C TYR A 234 6.61 4.60 19.46
N SER A 235 6.02 3.43 19.61
CA SER A 235 6.73 2.26 20.11
C SER A 235 6.49 1.05 19.18
N VAL A 236 7.54 0.28 18.95
CA VAL A 236 7.43 -0.95 18.16
C VAL A 236 6.74 -2.02 19.00
N ALA A 237 5.59 -2.48 18.53
CA ALA A 237 4.84 -3.57 19.18
C ALA A 237 5.41 -4.92 18.75
N ARG A 238 5.65 -5.10 17.45
CA ARG A 238 6.18 -6.32 16.86
C ARG A 238 6.86 -6.00 15.50
N ALA A 239 7.88 -6.77 15.17
CA ALA A 239 8.51 -6.74 13.85
C ALA A 239 8.85 -8.16 13.44
N VAL A 240 8.18 -8.68 12.40
CA VAL A 240 8.28 -10.09 11.97
C VAL A 240 8.25 -10.22 10.46
N PRO A 241 8.82 -11.32 9.89
CA PRO A 241 8.70 -11.61 8.48
C PRO A 241 7.25 -11.72 8.00
N THR A 242 6.99 -11.38 6.74
CA THR A 242 5.64 -11.39 6.13
C THR A 242 4.91 -12.72 6.32
N MET A 243 5.58 -13.85 6.09
CA MET A 243 4.96 -15.17 6.28
C MET A 243 4.54 -15.45 7.73
N GLU A 244 5.35 -15.02 8.71
CA GLU A 244 5.01 -15.18 10.14
C GLU A 244 3.83 -14.28 10.54
N TYR A 245 3.83 -13.05 10.05
CA TYR A 245 2.75 -12.08 10.31
C TYR A 245 1.38 -12.58 9.84
N CYS A 246 1.35 -13.18 8.67
CA CYS A 246 0.13 -13.62 8.00
C CYS A 246 -0.35 -15.01 8.41
N GLN A 247 0.40 -15.74 9.26
CA GLN A 247 -0.09 -17.01 9.81
C GLN A 247 -1.09 -16.76 10.94
N PRO A 248 -2.12 -17.62 11.09
CA PRO A 248 -2.97 -17.56 12.26
C PRO A 248 -2.13 -17.69 13.54
N SER A 249 -2.46 -16.89 14.55
CA SER A 249 -1.87 -17.07 15.87
C SER A 249 -2.19 -18.47 16.40
N PRO A 250 -1.21 -19.18 16.98
CA PRO A 250 -1.40 -20.55 17.46
C PRO A 250 -2.43 -20.65 18.59
#